data_9f0ff3814af7568a706cdd717ade8dd3
#
_entry.id   9f0ff3814af7568a706cdd717ade8dd3
#
_cell.length_a   1.000
_cell.length_b   1.000
_cell.length_c   1.000
_cell.angle_alpha   90.00
_cell.angle_beta   90.00
_cell.angle_gamma   90.00
#
_symmetry.space_group_name_H-M   'P 1'
#
loop_
_entity.id
_entity.type
_entity.pdbx_description
1 polymer ?
#
loop_
_entity_poly.entity_id
_entity_poly.type
_entity_poly.pdbx_seq_one_letter_code
_entity_poly.pdbx_strand_id
1 'polypeptide(L)'
;MNSVPANERGSASGMAGVALNAGSSLSIGIFFSLMIAGLSTALPSALTNGLASNGVPTTVAGAIGQTPPVGSLFAAFLGYNPIKSLLAPTGVHVSTAQSAVLTGNEFFPQLISAPFHDGLVVVFIAAAVMSVVGAVISLFGGAKYVHTDEPKNVAVMEASGSRA
;
A
#
# COMPACT_ATOMS: atom_id res chain seq x y z
N MET A 1 13.22 -7.25 24.74
CA MET A 1 13.77 -8.61 24.85
C MET A 1 13.88 -9.14 26.28
N ASN A 2 13.59 -8.35 27.31
CA ASN A 2 13.65 -8.80 28.72
C ASN A 2 12.42 -9.62 29.19
N SER A 3 11.44 -9.81 28.32
CA SER A 3 10.19 -10.53 28.62
C SER A 3 10.19 -12.00 28.18
N VAL A 4 11.32 -12.50 27.65
CA VAL A 4 11.44 -13.89 27.18
C VAL A 4 12.61 -14.57 27.87
N PRO A 5 12.45 -15.82 28.36
CA PRO A 5 13.52 -16.61 28.95
C PRO A 5 14.75 -16.71 28.03
N ALA A 6 15.95 -16.78 28.64
CA ALA A 6 17.20 -16.74 27.88
C ALA A 6 17.34 -17.87 26.83
N ASN A 7 16.80 -19.04 27.13
CA ASN A 7 16.79 -20.22 26.27
C ASN A 7 15.82 -20.11 25.07
N GLU A 8 14.84 -19.18 25.13
CA GLU A 8 13.82 -19.02 24.10
C GLU A 8 14.01 -17.74 23.28
N ARG A 9 15.00 -16.92 23.60
CA ARG A 9 15.26 -15.63 22.92
C ARG A 9 15.53 -15.78 21.42
N GLY A 10 16.21 -16.84 21.01
CA GLY A 10 16.46 -17.14 19.59
C GLY A 10 15.18 -17.43 18.83
N SER A 11 14.33 -18.28 19.39
CA SER A 11 13.02 -18.62 18.80
C SER A 11 12.10 -17.40 18.73
N ALA A 12 12.00 -16.62 19.80
CA ALA A 12 11.21 -15.39 19.84
C ALA A 12 11.68 -14.34 18.82
N SER A 13 13.00 -14.20 18.65
CA SER A 13 13.59 -13.30 17.65
C SER A 13 13.28 -13.76 16.23
N GLY A 14 13.39 -15.06 15.97
CA GLY A 14 13.03 -15.65 14.66
C GLY A 14 11.56 -15.43 14.33
N MET A 15 10.66 -15.68 15.28
CA MET A 15 9.22 -15.48 15.11
C MET A 15 8.87 -13.99 14.87
N ALA A 16 9.52 -13.08 15.59
CA ALA A 16 9.37 -11.63 15.36
C ALA A 16 9.82 -11.22 13.96
N GLY A 17 10.94 -11.77 13.47
CA GLY A 17 11.44 -11.54 12.11
C GLY A 17 10.48 -12.04 11.03
N VAL A 18 9.93 -13.24 11.20
CA VAL A 18 8.92 -13.79 10.29
C VAL A 18 7.65 -12.92 10.29
N ALA A 19 7.17 -12.51 11.45
CA ALA A 19 5.98 -11.66 11.58
C ALA A 19 6.16 -10.31 10.88
N LEU A 20 7.34 -9.67 11.05
CA LEU A 20 7.67 -8.41 10.38
C LEU A 20 7.70 -8.55 8.85
N ASN A 21 8.37 -9.57 8.34
CA ASN A 21 8.47 -9.79 6.89
C ASN A 21 7.12 -10.16 6.28
N ALA A 22 6.36 -11.05 6.91
CA ALA A 22 5.02 -11.43 6.47
C ALA A 22 4.06 -10.24 6.52
N GLY A 23 4.07 -9.46 7.60
CA GLY A 23 3.27 -8.25 7.76
C GLY A 23 3.59 -7.20 6.70
N SER A 24 4.87 -6.96 6.41
CA SER A 24 5.32 -6.04 5.38
C SER A 24 4.84 -6.45 3.98
N SER A 25 5.04 -7.71 3.60
CA SER A 25 4.63 -8.22 2.30
C SER A 25 3.11 -8.17 2.12
N LEU A 26 2.37 -8.56 3.16
CA LEU A 26 0.90 -8.55 3.14
C LEU A 26 0.35 -7.13 3.06
N SER A 27 0.94 -6.18 3.80
CA SER A 27 0.48 -4.79 3.80
C SER A 27 0.65 -4.13 2.42
N ILE A 28 1.76 -4.37 1.72
CA ILE A 28 1.97 -3.86 0.36
C ILE A 28 0.85 -4.35 -0.57
N GLY A 29 0.54 -5.66 -0.53
CA GLY A 29 -0.52 -6.24 -1.37
C GLY A 29 -1.90 -5.65 -1.07
N ILE A 30 -2.25 -5.54 0.22
CA ILE A 30 -3.55 -5.00 0.64
C ILE A 30 -3.68 -3.53 0.27
N PHE A 31 -2.71 -2.69 0.61
CA PHE A 31 -2.78 -1.25 0.34
C PHE A 31 -2.77 -0.94 -1.15
N PHE A 32 -1.98 -1.65 -1.93
CA PHE A 32 -1.99 -1.48 -3.39
C PHE A 32 -3.34 -1.88 -3.99
N SER A 33 -3.95 -2.97 -3.52
CA SER A 33 -5.28 -3.40 -3.96
C SER A 33 -6.37 -2.40 -3.59
N LEU A 34 -6.32 -1.83 -2.38
CA LEU A 34 -7.25 -0.79 -1.93
C LEU A 34 -7.10 0.50 -2.75
N MET A 35 -5.87 0.88 -3.08
CA MET A 35 -5.60 2.04 -3.93
C MET A 35 -6.18 1.85 -5.34
N ILE A 36 -6.00 0.66 -5.93
CA ILE A 36 -6.58 0.34 -7.23
C ILE A 36 -8.12 0.33 -7.15
N ALA A 37 -8.69 -0.22 -6.09
CA ALA A 37 -10.14 -0.23 -5.89
C ALA A 37 -10.70 1.20 -5.78
N GLY A 38 -10.06 2.08 -4.99
CA GLY A 38 -10.42 3.49 -4.91
C GLY A 38 -10.30 4.21 -6.24
N LEU A 39 -9.20 3.99 -6.96
CA LEU A 39 -8.97 4.58 -8.27
C LEU A 39 -10.01 4.10 -9.31
N SER A 40 -10.42 2.84 -9.25
CA SER A 40 -11.38 2.25 -10.20
C SER A 40 -12.76 2.90 -10.16
N THR A 41 -13.13 3.51 -9.04
CA THR A 41 -14.43 4.19 -8.90
C THR A 41 -14.44 5.59 -9.50
N ALA A 42 -13.35 6.34 -9.37
CA ALA A 42 -13.28 7.75 -9.77
C ALA A 42 -12.62 7.96 -11.15
N LEU A 43 -11.72 7.08 -11.58
CA LEU A 43 -10.95 7.23 -12.81
C LEU A 43 -11.82 7.25 -14.08
N PRO A 44 -12.85 6.37 -14.25
CA PRO A 44 -13.68 6.37 -15.44
C PRO A 44 -14.35 7.71 -15.70
N SER A 45 -14.93 8.31 -14.67
CA SER A 45 -15.58 9.62 -14.78
C SER A 45 -14.58 10.75 -15.03
N ALA A 46 -13.43 10.74 -14.38
CA ALA A 46 -12.39 11.74 -14.58
C ALA A 46 -11.84 11.70 -16.02
N LEU A 47 -11.53 10.51 -16.54
CA LEU A 47 -11.06 10.35 -17.92
C LEU A 47 -12.14 10.78 -18.92
N THR A 48 -13.38 10.31 -18.74
CA THR A 48 -14.48 10.65 -19.64
C THR A 48 -14.74 12.15 -19.67
N ASN A 49 -14.86 12.78 -18.51
CA ASN A 49 -15.14 14.22 -18.41
C ASN A 49 -13.96 15.06 -18.90
N GLY A 50 -12.75 14.69 -18.53
CA GLY A 50 -11.56 15.44 -18.93
C GLY A 50 -11.29 15.37 -20.44
N LEU A 51 -11.51 14.22 -21.06
CA LEU A 51 -11.41 14.09 -22.53
C LEU A 51 -12.55 14.83 -23.26
N ALA A 52 -13.77 14.69 -22.76
CA ALA A 52 -14.93 15.36 -23.37
C ALA A 52 -14.82 16.89 -23.29
N SER A 53 -14.36 17.44 -22.17
CA SER A 53 -14.14 18.89 -22.02
C SER A 53 -13.05 19.44 -22.96
N ASN A 54 -12.17 18.57 -23.45
CA ASN A 54 -11.13 18.93 -24.42
C ASN A 54 -11.50 18.52 -25.88
N GLY A 55 -12.78 18.32 -26.15
CA GLY A 55 -13.31 18.14 -27.51
C GLY A 55 -13.27 16.73 -28.06
N VAL A 56 -12.97 15.72 -27.23
CA VAL A 56 -13.11 14.32 -27.63
C VAL A 56 -14.59 13.92 -27.56
N PRO A 57 -15.15 13.27 -28.58
CA PRO A 57 -16.54 12.80 -28.56
C PRO A 57 -16.81 11.95 -27.32
N THR A 58 -17.96 12.16 -26.66
CA THR A 58 -18.30 11.50 -25.39
C THR A 58 -18.33 9.98 -25.48
N THR A 59 -18.70 9.43 -26.64
CA THR A 59 -18.65 7.97 -26.88
C THR A 59 -17.24 7.43 -26.82
N VAL A 60 -16.26 8.12 -27.39
CA VAL A 60 -14.84 7.74 -27.37
C VAL A 60 -14.22 8.01 -26.01
N ALA A 61 -14.53 9.16 -25.42
CA ALA A 61 -14.10 9.50 -24.07
C ALA A 61 -14.59 8.45 -23.04
N GLY A 62 -15.83 8.00 -23.17
CA GLY A 62 -16.40 6.94 -22.33
C GLY A 62 -15.72 5.58 -22.54
N ALA A 63 -15.39 5.22 -23.77
CA ALA A 63 -14.64 4.00 -24.06
C ALA A 63 -13.23 4.03 -23.46
N ILE A 64 -12.53 5.16 -23.55
CA ILE A 64 -11.23 5.37 -22.92
C ILE A 64 -11.36 5.37 -21.38
N GLY A 65 -12.44 5.93 -20.84
CA GLY A 65 -12.74 5.91 -19.41
C GLY A 65 -12.84 4.50 -18.82
N GLN A 66 -13.19 3.49 -19.62
CA GLN A 66 -13.23 2.08 -19.20
C GLN A 66 -11.86 1.39 -19.21
N THR A 67 -10.79 2.12 -19.49
CA THR A 67 -9.43 1.55 -19.45
C THR A 67 -9.09 1.07 -18.02
N PRO A 68 -8.44 -0.11 -17.87
CA PRO A 68 -8.09 -0.64 -16.55
C PRO A 68 -7.27 0.37 -15.71
N PRO A 69 -7.64 0.60 -14.44
CA PRO A 69 -6.98 1.58 -13.57
C PRO A 69 -5.49 1.32 -13.39
N VAL A 70 -5.09 0.05 -13.41
CA VAL A 70 -3.70 -0.38 -13.27
C VAL A 70 -2.82 0.21 -14.38
N GLY A 71 -3.29 0.19 -15.63
CA GLY A 71 -2.57 0.78 -16.76
C GLY A 71 -2.35 2.28 -16.61
N SER A 72 -3.38 2.99 -16.18
CA SER A 72 -3.33 4.43 -15.90
C SER A 72 -2.37 4.76 -14.76
N LEU A 73 -2.37 3.94 -13.70
CA LEU A 73 -1.47 4.10 -12.57
C LEU A 73 -0.01 3.93 -12.99
N PHE A 74 0.31 2.88 -13.73
CA PHE A 74 1.67 2.66 -14.23
C PHE A 74 2.12 3.76 -15.20
N ALA A 75 1.24 4.24 -16.08
CA ALA A 75 1.53 5.36 -16.96
C ALA A 75 1.93 6.62 -16.15
N ALA A 76 1.20 6.89 -15.06
CA ALA A 76 1.51 7.99 -14.16
C ALA A 76 2.86 7.82 -13.45
N PHE A 77 3.17 6.64 -12.92
CA PHE A 77 4.45 6.35 -12.28
C PHE A 77 5.64 6.50 -13.22
N LEU A 78 5.46 6.13 -14.48
CA LEU A 78 6.49 6.26 -15.51
C LEU A 78 6.60 7.68 -16.08
N GLY A 79 5.74 8.61 -15.66
CA GLY A 79 5.68 9.96 -16.22
C GLY A 79 5.22 9.99 -17.69
N TYR A 80 4.46 8.99 -18.12
CA TYR A 80 4.02 8.80 -19.48
C TYR A 80 2.55 9.21 -19.65
N ASN A 81 2.26 9.96 -20.71
CA ASN A 81 0.88 10.31 -21.08
C ASN A 81 0.33 9.28 -22.09
N PRO A 82 -0.62 8.39 -21.69
CA PRO A 82 -1.13 7.34 -22.54
C PRO A 82 -2.21 7.83 -23.53
N ILE A 83 -2.69 9.06 -23.41
CA ILE A 83 -3.84 9.57 -24.16
C ILE A 83 -3.59 9.49 -25.67
N LYS A 84 -2.38 9.80 -26.14
CA LYS A 84 -2.04 9.68 -27.55
C LYS A 84 -2.23 8.27 -28.08
N SER A 85 -1.76 7.27 -27.37
CA SER A 85 -1.88 5.86 -27.78
C SER A 85 -3.29 5.33 -27.66
N LEU A 86 -4.09 5.85 -26.71
CA LEU A 86 -5.51 5.51 -26.55
C LEU A 86 -6.40 6.15 -27.61
N LEU A 87 -6.07 7.35 -28.10
CA LEU A 87 -6.81 8.03 -29.14
C LEU A 87 -6.47 7.51 -30.55
N ALA A 88 -5.22 7.08 -30.80
CA ALA A 88 -4.77 6.65 -32.11
C ALA A 88 -5.69 5.60 -32.79
N PRO A 89 -6.14 4.53 -32.14
CA PRO A 89 -6.97 3.51 -32.76
C PRO A 89 -8.43 3.97 -32.98
N THR A 90 -8.86 5.08 -32.36
CA THR A 90 -10.26 5.52 -32.41
C THR A 90 -10.61 6.29 -33.69
N GLY A 91 -9.62 6.71 -34.49
CA GLY A 91 -9.82 7.51 -35.68
C GLY A 91 -10.37 8.93 -35.43
N VAL A 92 -10.43 9.37 -34.20
CA VAL A 92 -10.92 10.71 -33.85
C VAL A 92 -9.91 11.77 -34.24
N HIS A 93 -10.35 12.69 -35.09
CA HIS A 93 -9.58 13.87 -35.47
C HIS A 93 -9.86 15.01 -34.47
N VAL A 94 -8.90 15.29 -33.61
CA VAL A 94 -8.91 16.48 -32.77
C VAL A 94 -8.07 17.58 -33.46
N SER A 95 -8.37 18.84 -33.20
CA SER A 95 -7.57 19.95 -33.74
C SER A 95 -6.13 19.90 -33.23
N THR A 96 -5.20 20.52 -33.95
CA THR A 96 -3.80 20.57 -33.53
C THR A 96 -3.63 21.17 -32.13
N ALA A 97 -4.42 22.20 -31.80
CA ALA A 97 -4.41 22.82 -30.47
C ALA A 97 -4.90 21.85 -29.38
N GLN A 98 -5.99 21.14 -29.62
CA GLN A 98 -6.52 20.14 -28.70
C GLN A 98 -5.54 18.96 -28.53
N SER A 99 -4.95 18.50 -29.63
CA SER A 99 -3.95 17.44 -29.59
C SER A 99 -2.75 17.83 -28.72
N ALA A 100 -2.27 19.07 -28.84
CA ALA A 100 -1.14 19.56 -28.05
C ALA A 100 -1.48 19.55 -26.53
N VAL A 101 -2.70 19.94 -26.16
CA VAL A 101 -3.15 19.89 -24.75
C VAL A 101 -3.27 18.44 -24.27
N LEU A 102 -4.01 17.60 -25.00
CA LEU A 102 -4.32 16.21 -24.63
C LEU A 102 -3.06 15.33 -24.51
N THR A 103 -2.04 15.60 -25.35
CA THR A 103 -0.79 14.84 -25.35
C THR A 103 0.33 15.51 -24.56
N GLY A 104 0.06 16.69 -23.95
CA GLY A 104 1.00 17.39 -23.09
C GLY A 104 1.32 16.58 -21.83
N ASN A 105 2.53 16.78 -21.30
CA ASN A 105 3.01 16.02 -20.14
C ASN A 105 2.24 16.32 -18.85
N GLU A 106 1.54 17.46 -18.76
CA GLU A 106 0.80 17.87 -17.57
C GLU A 106 -0.65 17.42 -17.59
N PHE A 107 -1.24 17.21 -18.77
CA PHE A 107 -2.66 16.89 -18.90
C PHE A 107 -3.06 15.62 -18.14
N PHE A 108 -2.36 14.53 -18.40
CA PHE A 108 -2.69 13.23 -17.79
C PHE A 108 -2.47 13.23 -16.26
N PRO A 109 -1.34 13.72 -15.72
CA PRO A 109 -1.17 13.83 -14.27
C PRO A 109 -2.22 14.70 -13.58
N GLN A 110 -2.60 15.84 -14.18
CA GLN A 110 -3.67 16.68 -13.62
C GLN A 110 -5.01 15.96 -13.62
N LEU A 111 -5.31 15.24 -14.70
CA LEU A 111 -6.57 14.53 -14.87
C LEU A 111 -6.77 13.41 -13.83
N ILE A 112 -5.71 12.68 -13.51
CA ILE A 112 -5.75 11.58 -12.55
C ILE A 112 -5.49 12.00 -11.10
N SER A 113 -5.10 13.25 -10.86
CA SER A 113 -4.72 13.72 -9.52
C SER A 113 -5.85 13.56 -8.50
N ALA A 114 -7.09 13.92 -8.85
CA ALA A 114 -8.23 13.78 -7.96
C ALA A 114 -8.58 12.30 -7.71
N PRO A 115 -8.77 11.43 -8.73
CA PRO A 115 -8.94 9.99 -8.52
C PRO A 115 -7.83 9.33 -7.71
N PHE A 116 -6.59 9.75 -7.91
CA PHE A 116 -5.45 9.25 -7.15
C PHE A 116 -5.50 9.68 -5.68
N HIS A 117 -5.85 10.94 -5.42
CA HIS A 117 -6.08 11.43 -4.07
C HIS A 117 -7.17 10.64 -3.34
N ASP A 118 -8.31 10.39 -4.01
CA ASP A 118 -9.41 9.61 -3.44
C ASP A 118 -8.98 8.17 -3.11
N GLY A 119 -8.20 7.55 -4.00
CA GLY A 119 -7.59 6.25 -3.74
C GLY A 119 -6.66 6.25 -2.53
N LEU A 120 -5.81 7.27 -2.39
CA LEU A 120 -4.93 7.44 -1.23
C LEU A 120 -5.71 7.63 0.07
N VAL A 121 -6.79 8.40 0.07
CA VAL A 121 -7.64 8.60 1.26
C VAL A 121 -8.17 7.25 1.76
N VAL A 122 -8.65 6.39 0.86
CA VAL A 122 -9.11 5.03 1.22
C VAL A 122 -7.98 4.23 1.88
N VAL A 123 -6.78 4.26 1.32
CA VAL A 123 -5.60 3.57 1.89
C VAL A 123 -5.24 4.11 3.27
N PHE A 124 -5.22 5.43 3.46
CA PHE A 124 -4.90 6.05 4.74
C PHE A 124 -5.94 5.74 5.82
N ILE A 125 -7.23 5.75 5.47
CA ILE A 125 -8.30 5.36 6.40
C ILE A 125 -8.13 3.90 6.81
N ALA A 126 -7.88 3.00 5.85
CA ALA A 126 -7.65 1.59 6.15
C ALA A 126 -6.42 1.40 7.06
N ALA A 127 -5.32 2.11 6.79
CA ALA A 127 -4.12 2.07 7.62
C ALA A 127 -4.38 2.58 9.04
N ALA A 128 -5.14 3.66 9.19
CA ALA A 128 -5.52 4.20 10.49
C ALA A 128 -6.37 3.19 11.30
N VAL A 129 -7.36 2.57 10.66
CA VAL A 129 -8.20 1.53 11.28
C VAL A 129 -7.35 0.34 11.72
N MET A 130 -6.47 -0.16 10.86
CA MET A 130 -5.55 -1.27 11.18
C MET A 130 -4.62 -0.91 12.34
N SER A 131 -4.14 0.33 12.41
CA SER A 131 -3.30 0.81 13.51
C SER A 131 -4.04 0.84 14.85
N VAL A 132 -5.30 1.30 14.84
CA VAL A 132 -6.16 1.28 16.03
C VAL A 132 -6.43 -0.15 16.50
N VAL A 133 -6.76 -1.05 15.57
CA VAL A 133 -6.96 -2.47 15.88
C VAL A 133 -5.69 -3.08 16.49
N GLY A 134 -4.53 -2.81 15.90
CA GLY A 134 -3.24 -3.25 16.44
C GLY A 134 -2.95 -2.72 17.83
N ALA A 135 -3.25 -1.44 18.09
CA ALA A 135 -3.11 -0.83 19.41
C ALA A 135 -4.03 -1.48 20.45
N VAL A 136 -5.30 -1.74 20.10
CA VAL A 136 -6.27 -2.40 20.98
C VAL A 136 -5.81 -3.83 21.32
N ILE A 137 -5.39 -4.60 20.32
CA ILE A 137 -4.86 -5.97 20.53
C ILE A 137 -3.63 -5.92 21.45
N SER A 138 -2.73 -4.95 21.24
CA SER A 138 -1.54 -4.77 22.06
C SER A 138 -1.84 -4.47 23.53
N LEU A 139 -2.93 -3.73 23.80
CA LEU A 139 -3.38 -3.46 25.18
C LEU A 139 -3.86 -4.73 25.91
N PHE A 140 -4.46 -5.67 25.21
CA PHE A 140 -4.92 -6.94 25.78
C PHE A 140 -3.85 -8.03 25.84
N GLY A 141 -2.76 -7.90 25.06
CA GLY A 141 -1.70 -8.91 24.94
C GLY A 141 -0.56 -8.83 25.96
N GLY A 142 -0.57 -7.89 26.90
CA GLY A 142 0.51 -7.60 27.81
C GLY A 142 0.44 -8.32 29.15
N ALA A 143 0.68 -9.63 29.22
CA ALA A 143 1.02 -10.27 30.50
C ALA A 143 2.41 -9.80 30.95
N LYS A 144 2.50 -9.24 32.18
CA LYS A 144 3.75 -8.81 32.80
C LYS A 144 4.60 -10.06 33.11
N TYR A 145 5.57 -10.37 32.26
CA TYR A 145 6.58 -11.38 32.57
C TYR A 145 7.61 -10.76 33.52
N VAL A 146 7.66 -11.24 34.78
CA VAL A 146 8.69 -10.91 35.73
C VAL A 146 9.78 -11.99 35.61
N HIS A 147 10.97 -11.59 35.13
CA HIS A 147 12.14 -12.48 35.10
C HIS A 147 12.56 -12.74 36.53
N THR A 148 12.31 -13.93 37.04
CA THR A 148 12.85 -14.41 38.29
C THR A 148 14.17 -15.11 37.93
N ASP A 149 15.29 -14.47 38.24
CA ASP A 149 16.61 -15.13 38.21
C ASP A 149 16.62 -16.17 39.32
N GLU A 150 16.34 -17.40 38.96
CA GLU A 150 16.53 -18.54 39.86
C GLU A 150 18.01 -18.82 39.94
N PRO A 151 18.65 -18.71 41.13
CA PRO A 151 20.07 -18.97 41.27
C PRO A 151 20.34 -20.47 41.18
N LYS A 152 20.57 -20.96 39.98
CA LYS A 152 20.68 -22.38 39.65
C LYS A 152 21.99 -23.03 40.05
N ASN A 153 22.91 -22.38 40.75
CA ASN A 153 24.25 -22.90 40.92
C ASN A 153 24.86 -22.85 42.35
N VAL A 154 24.09 -22.50 43.39
CA VAL A 154 24.65 -22.54 44.73
C VAL A 154 24.68 -23.97 45.30
N ALA A 155 23.71 -24.81 44.99
CA ALA A 155 23.61 -26.17 45.51
C ALA A 155 24.67 -27.15 44.95
N VAL A 156 25.23 -26.89 43.78
CA VAL A 156 26.25 -27.78 43.17
C VAL A 156 27.65 -27.50 43.73
N MET A 157 27.92 -26.26 44.14
CA MET A 157 29.22 -25.92 44.75
C MET A 157 29.34 -26.40 46.22
N GLU A 158 28.25 -26.37 47.00
CA GLU A 158 28.26 -26.91 48.37
C GLU A 158 28.40 -28.44 48.38
N ALA A 159 27.80 -29.16 47.43
CA ALA A 159 27.96 -30.63 47.34
C ALA A 159 29.37 -31.06 46.90
N SER A 160 30.12 -30.19 46.20
CA SER A 160 31.49 -30.47 45.75
C SER A 160 32.54 -30.13 46.84
N GLY A 161 32.26 -29.19 47.74
CA GLY A 161 33.18 -28.77 48.81
C GLY A 161 33.20 -29.69 50.03
N SER A 162 32.23 -30.60 50.18
CA SER A 162 32.10 -31.52 51.33
C SER A 162 32.81 -32.85 51.17
N ARG A 163 33.61 -33.06 50.11
CA ARG A 163 34.35 -34.29 49.83
C ARG A 163 35.87 -34.15 49.76
N ALA A 164 36.42 -33.20 50.51
CA ALA A 164 37.88 -33.09 50.70
C ALA A 164 38.26 -33.35 52.12
#